data_5b736c6e878ea4876a62acd27fbad409
#
_entry.id   5b736c6e878ea4876a62acd27fbad409
#
_cell.length_a   1.000
_cell.length_b   1.000
_cell.length_c   1.000
_cell.angle_alpha   90.00
_cell.angle_beta   90.00
_cell.angle_gamma   90.00
#
_symmetry.space_group_name_H-M   'P 1'
#
loop_
_entity.id
_entity.type
_entity.pdbx_description
1 polymer ?
#
loop_
_entity_poly.entity_id
_entity_poly.type
_entity_poly.pdbx_seq_one_letter_code
_entity_poly.pdbx_strand_id
1 'polypeptide(L)'
;MATRRVVTGHDAHGKAIVIEDGPAPFVHLNPARPEYSSTDIWRTQATPAPIVHRAAEPTLGPRRQLPGARGSVIRINVMPPDDEQVDNMTPEQAQAVFASLGNQTAATFGRGGRHPDDASNRNRRLRDRARWRGHDAPR
;
A
#
# COMPACT_ATOMS: atom_id res chain seq x y z
N MET A 1 -12.00 2.31 11.44
CA MET A 1 -11.15 3.24 12.22
C MET A 1 -10.34 4.08 11.23
N ALA A 2 -10.35 5.42 11.34
CA ALA A 2 -9.57 6.27 10.42
C ALA A 2 -8.09 6.28 10.84
N THR A 3 -7.17 6.13 9.89
CA THR A 3 -5.74 6.23 10.14
C THR A 3 -5.34 7.70 10.27
N ARG A 4 -4.81 8.09 11.44
CA ARG A 4 -4.26 9.44 11.65
C ARG A 4 -2.92 9.55 10.92
N ARG A 5 -2.74 10.65 10.21
CA ARG A 5 -1.51 11.03 9.54
C ARG A 5 -1.04 12.38 10.05
N VAL A 6 0.26 12.51 10.32
CA VAL A 6 0.91 13.78 10.64
C VAL A 6 1.93 14.04 9.54
N VAL A 7 1.81 15.19 8.89
CA VAL A 7 2.76 15.66 7.87
C VAL A 7 3.55 16.83 8.43
N THR A 8 4.86 16.72 8.39
CA THR A 8 5.77 17.77 8.82
C THR A 8 6.44 18.44 7.63
N GLY A 9 6.86 19.66 7.80
CA GLY A 9 7.61 20.44 6.82
C GLY A 9 8.38 21.55 7.50
N HIS A 10 8.71 22.59 6.75
CA HIS A 10 9.47 23.74 7.26
C HIS A 10 8.74 25.03 6.93
N ASP A 11 8.86 26.02 7.83
CA ASP A 11 8.42 27.38 7.56
C ASP A 11 9.42 28.14 6.68
N ALA A 12 9.17 29.42 6.42
CA ALA A 12 10.05 30.27 5.62
C ALA A 12 11.43 30.48 6.22
N HIS A 13 11.61 30.19 7.50
CA HIS A 13 12.86 30.32 8.23
C HIS A 13 13.59 28.97 8.39
N GLY A 14 13.06 27.91 7.77
CA GLY A 14 13.65 26.56 7.86
C GLY A 14 13.33 25.82 9.16
N LYS A 15 12.45 26.36 10.02
CA LYS A 15 12.01 25.68 11.24
C LYS A 15 11.00 24.58 10.92
N ALA A 16 11.18 23.42 11.51
CA ALA A 16 10.24 22.32 11.37
C ALA A 16 8.88 22.66 11.97
N ILE A 17 7.83 22.42 11.23
CA ILE A 17 6.44 22.64 11.63
C ILE A 17 5.59 21.45 11.24
N VAL A 18 4.45 21.29 11.92
CA VAL A 18 3.37 20.39 11.46
C VAL A 18 2.55 21.14 10.41
N ILE A 19 2.47 20.57 9.21
CA ILE A 19 1.66 21.12 8.11
C ILE A 19 0.24 20.59 8.20
N GLU A 20 0.09 19.31 8.54
CA GLU A 20 -1.19 18.61 8.61
C GLU A 20 -1.18 17.62 9.75
N ASP A 21 -2.27 17.53 10.48
CA ASP A 21 -2.52 16.55 11.53
C ASP A 21 -4.00 16.18 11.49
N GLY A 22 -4.30 14.96 11.06
CA GLY A 22 -5.69 14.53 10.89
C GLY A 22 -5.81 13.14 10.28
N PRO A 23 -7.03 12.75 9.89
CA PRO A 23 -7.23 11.51 9.17
C PRO A 23 -6.54 11.57 7.79
N ALA A 24 -5.93 10.46 7.39
CA ALA A 24 -5.38 10.35 6.03
C ALA A 24 -6.50 10.59 5.00
N PRO A 25 -6.28 11.46 3.99
CA PRO A 25 -7.36 11.95 3.14
C PRO A 25 -7.89 10.94 2.15
N PHE A 26 -7.12 9.87 1.87
CA PHE A 26 -7.48 8.89 0.86
C PHE A 26 -7.65 7.50 1.44
N VAL A 27 -8.91 7.14 1.69
CA VAL A 27 -9.32 5.80 2.13
C VAL A 27 -10.12 5.15 1.01
N HIS A 28 -9.67 4.00 0.58
CA HIS A 28 -10.35 3.18 -0.40
C HIS A 28 -11.12 2.05 0.31
N LEU A 29 -12.41 2.01 0.07
CA LEU A 29 -13.31 0.97 0.56
C LEU A 29 -13.67 0.03 -0.59
N ASN A 30 -13.84 -1.25 -0.29
CA ASN A 30 -14.34 -2.22 -1.24
C ASN A 30 -15.85 -2.47 -0.98
N PRO A 31 -16.76 -2.09 -1.90
CA PRO A 31 -18.18 -2.31 -1.68
C PRO A 31 -18.56 -3.79 -1.51
N ALA A 32 -17.81 -4.71 -2.10
CA ALA A 32 -18.03 -6.15 -1.98
C ALA A 32 -17.49 -6.73 -0.65
N ARG A 33 -16.60 -5.99 0.03
CA ARG A 33 -16.03 -6.35 1.34
C ARG A 33 -15.95 -5.09 2.20
N PRO A 34 -17.06 -4.65 2.81
CA PRO A 34 -17.13 -3.35 3.51
C PRO A 34 -16.20 -3.24 4.71
N GLU A 35 -15.79 -4.37 5.29
CA GLU A 35 -14.80 -4.42 6.38
C GLU A 35 -13.36 -4.23 5.91
N TYR A 36 -13.10 -4.41 4.61
CA TYR A 36 -11.79 -4.14 4.03
C TYR A 36 -11.63 -2.64 3.76
N SER A 37 -10.51 -2.09 4.23
CA SER A 37 -10.13 -0.72 3.88
C SER A 37 -8.66 -0.63 3.53
N SER A 38 -8.33 0.31 2.64
CA SER A 38 -6.98 0.56 2.18
C SER A 38 -6.71 2.06 2.22
N THR A 39 -5.81 2.50 3.08
CA THR A 39 -5.48 3.91 3.29
C THR A 39 -4.09 4.19 2.74
N ASP A 40 -4.00 5.05 1.73
CA ASP A 40 -2.72 5.53 1.25
C ASP A 40 -2.21 6.64 2.16
N ILE A 41 -1.05 6.41 2.77
CA ILE A 41 -0.41 7.37 3.68
C ILE A 41 0.43 8.36 2.91
N TRP A 42 1.24 7.87 1.96
CA TRP A 42 2.12 8.69 1.14
C TRP A 42 2.49 8.01 -0.16
N ARG A 43 2.74 8.80 -1.21
CA ARG A 43 3.25 8.31 -2.49
C ARG A 43 4.41 9.18 -2.95
N THR A 44 5.41 8.57 -3.59
CA THR A 44 6.44 9.27 -4.35
C THR A 44 6.39 8.83 -5.80
N GLN A 45 6.86 9.69 -6.71
CA GLN A 45 6.91 9.40 -8.15
C GLN A 45 8.34 9.11 -8.63
N ALA A 46 9.33 9.42 -7.80
CA ALA A 46 10.74 9.28 -8.16
C ALA A 46 11.57 8.81 -6.97
N THR A 47 12.74 8.22 -7.27
CA THR A 47 13.77 7.88 -6.31
C THR A 47 15.12 8.40 -6.85
N PRO A 48 15.81 9.31 -6.14
CA PRO A 48 15.39 9.95 -4.90
C PRO A 48 14.13 10.80 -5.09
N ALA A 49 13.31 10.90 -4.05
CA ALA A 49 12.12 11.76 -4.07
C ALA A 49 12.55 13.23 -4.04
N PRO A 50 11.94 14.11 -4.87
CA PRO A 50 12.26 15.52 -4.83
C PRO A 50 11.79 16.12 -3.50
N ILE A 51 12.63 16.98 -2.93
CA ILE A 51 12.26 17.78 -1.75
C ILE A 51 11.60 19.06 -2.25
N VAL A 52 10.31 19.23 -1.94
CA VAL A 52 9.54 20.41 -2.29
C VAL A 52 9.03 21.08 -1.01
N HIS A 53 9.12 22.42 -0.98
CA HIS A 53 8.77 23.21 0.21
C HIS A 53 7.30 23.03 0.62
N ARG A 54 6.39 22.90 -0.35
CA ARG A 54 4.98 22.56 -0.14
C ARG A 54 4.57 21.51 -1.19
N ALA A 55 4.68 20.27 -0.82
CA ALA A 55 4.19 19.21 -1.68
C ALA A 55 2.66 19.25 -1.73
N ALA A 56 2.10 19.15 -2.95
CA ALA A 56 0.68 18.85 -3.08
C ALA A 56 0.38 17.49 -2.45
N GLU A 57 -0.88 17.27 -2.05
CA GLU A 57 -1.30 16.00 -1.49
C GLU A 57 -1.01 14.84 -2.48
N PRO A 58 -0.07 13.93 -2.18
CA PRO A 58 0.40 12.97 -3.16
C PRO A 58 -0.49 11.73 -3.28
N THR A 59 -1.47 11.56 -2.40
CA THR A 59 -2.32 10.37 -2.36
C THR A 59 -3.60 10.51 -3.18
N LEU A 60 -3.96 11.73 -3.58
CA LEU A 60 -5.16 11.98 -4.40
C LEU A 60 -5.02 11.42 -5.82
N GLY A 61 -6.17 11.15 -6.43
CA GLY A 61 -6.27 10.62 -7.79
C GLY A 61 -6.60 9.12 -7.83
N PRO A 62 -6.52 8.49 -9.01
CA PRO A 62 -6.91 7.09 -9.16
C PRO A 62 -6.07 6.18 -8.25
N ARG A 63 -6.75 5.22 -7.62
CA ARG A 63 -6.05 4.20 -6.84
C ARG A 63 -5.16 3.37 -7.77
N ARG A 64 -3.91 3.18 -7.35
CA ARG A 64 -2.97 2.28 -8.02
C ARG A 64 -2.41 1.31 -7.00
N GLN A 65 -2.47 0.02 -7.29
CA GLN A 65 -1.92 -1.01 -6.41
C GLN A 65 -0.39 -0.89 -6.32
N LEU A 66 0.25 -0.67 -7.44
CA LEU A 66 1.70 -0.54 -7.51
C LEU A 66 2.11 0.92 -7.72
N PRO A 67 3.23 1.35 -7.13
CA PRO A 67 3.85 2.63 -7.47
C PRO A 67 4.37 2.61 -8.92
N GLY A 68 4.67 3.77 -9.46
CA GLY A 68 5.42 3.88 -10.71
C GLY A 68 6.82 3.24 -10.61
N ALA A 69 7.51 3.08 -11.73
CA ALA A 69 8.79 2.34 -11.82
C ALA A 69 9.87 2.84 -10.84
N ARG A 70 9.88 4.14 -10.51
CA ARG A 70 10.81 4.78 -9.59
C ARG A 70 10.10 5.39 -8.39
N GLY A 71 8.83 5.08 -8.20
CA GLY A 71 8.00 5.60 -7.11
C GLY A 71 7.95 4.66 -5.92
N SER A 72 7.35 5.15 -4.85
CA SER A 72 6.98 4.35 -3.68
C SER A 72 5.58 4.67 -3.21
N VAL A 73 4.99 3.77 -2.44
CA VAL A 73 3.71 3.98 -1.75
C VAL A 73 3.79 3.37 -0.36
N ILE A 74 3.35 4.15 0.64
CA ILE A 74 3.08 3.64 1.98
C ILE A 74 1.58 3.51 2.10
N ARG A 75 1.13 2.31 2.46
CA ARG A 75 -0.28 1.97 2.54
C ARG A 75 -0.55 1.12 3.77
N ILE A 76 -1.66 1.40 4.44
CA ILE A 76 -2.21 0.60 5.53
C ILE A 76 -3.47 -0.09 5.02
N ASN A 77 -3.46 -1.42 5.04
CA ASN A 77 -4.63 -2.22 4.72
C ASN A 77 -5.19 -2.80 6.02
N VAL A 78 -6.49 -2.66 6.21
CA VAL A 78 -7.25 -3.41 7.21
C VAL A 78 -7.96 -4.52 6.45
N MET A 79 -7.64 -5.74 6.80
CA MET A 79 -8.21 -6.94 6.18
C MET A 79 -9.06 -7.66 7.23
N PRO A 80 -10.32 -7.95 6.96
CA PRO A 80 -11.11 -8.84 7.81
C PRO A 80 -10.52 -10.27 7.76
N PRO A 81 -10.86 -11.13 8.71
CA PRO A 81 -10.61 -12.55 8.58
C PRO A 81 -11.20 -13.10 7.28
N ASP A 82 -10.63 -14.18 6.78
CA ASP A 82 -11.19 -14.88 5.64
C ASP A 82 -12.57 -15.45 6.00
N ASP A 83 -13.46 -15.40 5.06
CA ASP A 83 -14.83 -15.90 5.14
C ASP A 83 -15.10 -16.90 4.01
N GLU A 84 -16.24 -17.51 4.03
CA GLU A 84 -16.63 -18.49 3.01
C GLU A 84 -16.56 -17.93 1.57
N GLN A 85 -16.73 -16.61 1.41
CA GLN A 85 -16.64 -15.97 0.10
C GLN A 85 -15.18 -15.94 -0.39
N VAL A 86 -14.23 -15.71 0.50
CA VAL A 86 -12.79 -15.75 0.17
C VAL A 86 -12.35 -17.19 -0.07
N ASP A 87 -12.78 -18.12 0.81
CA ASP A 87 -12.41 -19.53 0.71
C ASP A 87 -12.92 -20.18 -0.60
N ASN A 88 -14.08 -19.74 -1.09
CA ASN A 88 -14.68 -20.23 -2.33
C ASN A 88 -14.35 -19.37 -3.56
N MET A 89 -13.47 -18.38 -3.45
CA MET A 89 -13.14 -17.49 -4.55
C MET A 89 -12.36 -18.21 -5.65
N THR A 90 -12.81 -18.05 -6.90
CA THR A 90 -12.10 -18.60 -8.06
C THR A 90 -10.92 -17.69 -8.46
N PRO A 91 -9.92 -18.21 -9.22
CA PRO A 91 -8.83 -17.41 -9.76
C PRO A 91 -9.30 -16.22 -10.61
N GLU A 92 -10.39 -16.39 -11.36
CA GLU A 92 -10.98 -15.34 -12.21
C GLU A 92 -11.59 -14.22 -11.35
N GLN A 93 -12.29 -14.60 -10.26
CA GLN A 93 -12.84 -13.64 -9.31
C GLN A 93 -11.74 -12.85 -8.60
N ALA A 94 -10.68 -13.53 -8.15
CA ALA A 94 -9.50 -12.87 -7.56
C ALA A 94 -8.85 -11.90 -8.57
N GLN A 95 -8.70 -12.31 -9.82
CA GLN A 95 -8.17 -11.45 -10.88
C GLN A 95 -9.06 -10.21 -11.12
N ALA A 96 -10.39 -10.37 -11.09
CA ALA A 96 -11.33 -9.25 -11.22
C ALA A 96 -11.20 -8.25 -10.05
N VAL A 97 -11.00 -8.74 -8.82
CA VAL A 97 -10.73 -7.88 -7.66
C VAL A 97 -9.45 -7.07 -7.89
N PHE A 98 -8.35 -7.70 -8.30
CA PHE A 98 -7.11 -6.99 -8.60
C PHE A 98 -7.25 -6.02 -9.79
N ALA A 99 -8.08 -6.36 -10.79
CA ALA A 99 -8.38 -5.45 -11.89
C ALA A 99 -9.07 -4.18 -11.42
N SER A 100 -10.04 -4.29 -10.50
CA SER A 100 -10.72 -3.14 -9.90
C SER A 100 -9.77 -2.23 -9.12
N LEU A 101 -8.65 -2.78 -8.65
CA LEU A 101 -7.58 -2.07 -7.96
C LEU A 101 -6.51 -1.49 -8.92
N GLY A 102 -6.77 -1.52 -10.24
CA GLY A 102 -5.85 -1.01 -11.25
C GLY A 102 -4.61 -1.89 -11.49
N ASN A 103 -4.67 -3.18 -11.12
CA ASN A 103 -3.54 -4.09 -11.30
C ASN A 103 -3.93 -5.51 -11.68
N GLN A 104 -4.47 -5.66 -12.86
CA GLN A 104 -4.98 -6.92 -13.43
C GLN A 104 -3.95 -8.06 -13.41
N THR A 105 -2.66 -7.73 -13.56
CA THR A 105 -1.58 -8.73 -13.69
C THR A 105 -0.98 -9.15 -12.35
N ALA A 106 -1.36 -8.50 -11.24
CA ALA A 106 -0.77 -8.77 -9.93
C ALA A 106 -1.29 -10.05 -9.29
N ALA A 107 -2.55 -10.43 -9.50
CA ALA A 107 -3.12 -11.62 -8.90
C ALA A 107 -2.31 -12.86 -9.27
N THR A 108 -1.90 -13.62 -8.27
CA THR A 108 -1.13 -14.86 -8.46
C THR A 108 -1.93 -16.12 -8.12
N PHE A 109 -3.11 -15.99 -7.55
CA PHE A 109 -4.00 -17.11 -7.26
C PHE A 109 -4.31 -17.90 -8.53
N GLY A 110 -4.20 -19.23 -8.48
CA GLY A 110 -4.28 -20.10 -9.66
C GLY A 110 -3.03 -20.11 -10.56
N ARG A 111 -2.01 -19.25 -10.26
CA ARG A 111 -0.73 -19.17 -10.98
C ARG A 111 0.47 -19.28 -10.04
N GLY A 112 0.33 -20.07 -8.99
CA GLY A 112 1.34 -20.30 -7.95
C GLY A 112 1.11 -19.58 -6.63
N GLY A 113 0.17 -18.65 -6.55
CA GLY A 113 -0.35 -18.10 -5.30
C GLY A 113 -1.26 -19.11 -4.61
N ARG A 114 -1.23 -19.13 -3.28
CA ARG A 114 -2.02 -20.06 -2.46
C ARG A 114 -3.33 -19.45 -1.98
N HIS A 115 -3.41 -18.12 -1.96
CA HIS A 115 -4.53 -17.37 -1.41
C HIS A 115 -5.07 -16.40 -2.47
N PRO A 116 -6.42 -16.13 -2.51
CA PRO A 116 -7.01 -15.17 -3.45
C PRO A 116 -6.38 -13.77 -3.41
N ASP A 117 -5.91 -13.33 -2.24
CA ASP A 117 -5.26 -12.03 -2.05
C ASP A 117 -3.75 -12.05 -2.37
N ASP A 118 -3.19 -13.18 -2.79
CA ASP A 118 -1.78 -13.25 -3.18
C ASP A 118 -1.50 -12.44 -4.44
N ALA A 119 -0.50 -11.57 -4.35
CA ALA A 119 -0.09 -10.69 -5.42
C ALA A 119 1.41 -10.79 -5.73
N SER A 120 1.76 -10.78 -7.01
CA SER A 120 3.13 -10.56 -7.43
C SER A 120 3.46 -9.07 -7.39
N ASN A 121 4.63 -8.75 -6.84
CA ASN A 121 5.19 -7.41 -6.84
C ASN A 121 6.58 -7.45 -7.46
N ARG A 122 6.89 -6.53 -8.39
CA ARG A 122 8.25 -6.38 -8.94
C ARG A 122 9.30 -6.11 -7.86
N ASN A 123 8.89 -5.61 -6.69
CA ASN A 123 9.76 -5.38 -5.53
C ASN A 123 10.01 -6.65 -4.67
N ARG A 124 9.65 -7.83 -5.15
CA ARG A 124 9.92 -9.11 -4.46
C ARG A 124 11.39 -9.30 -4.06
N ARG A 125 12.33 -8.69 -4.82
CA ARG A 125 13.77 -8.72 -4.51
C ARG A 125 14.13 -8.04 -3.17
N LEU A 126 13.32 -7.10 -2.67
CA LEU A 126 13.55 -6.45 -1.37
C LEU A 126 13.09 -7.34 -0.20
N ARG A 127 12.03 -8.14 -0.39
CA ARG A 127 11.58 -9.11 0.64
C ARG A 127 12.56 -10.25 0.86
N ASP A 128 13.17 -10.76 -0.21
CA ASP A 128 14.11 -11.89 -0.11
C ASP A 128 15.45 -11.47 0.52
N ARG A 129 15.81 -10.19 0.47
CA ARG A 129 17.00 -9.65 1.16
C ARG A 129 16.75 -9.28 2.62
N ALA A 130 15.51 -9.06 3.01
CA ALA A 130 15.10 -8.78 4.39
C ALA A 130 14.76 -10.06 5.18
N ARG A 131 15.29 -11.21 4.83
CA ARG A 131 15.38 -12.34 5.76
C ARG A 131 16.27 -11.89 6.91
N TRP A 132 15.63 -11.53 7.99
CA TRP A 132 16.26 -11.29 9.28
C TRP A 132 17.05 -12.54 9.63
N ARG A 133 18.37 -12.50 9.45
CA ARG A 133 19.25 -13.51 10.02
C ARG A 133 19.25 -13.21 11.51
N GLY A 134 18.46 -13.96 12.25
CA GLY A 134 18.58 -14.01 13.69
C GLY A 134 20.05 -14.33 13.99
N HIS A 135 20.70 -13.45 14.74
CA HIS A 135 21.98 -13.75 15.32
C HIS A 135 21.77 -14.86 16.35
N ASP A 136 22.18 -16.08 15.98
CA ASP A 136 22.58 -17.06 16.98
C ASP A 136 23.81 -16.49 17.66
N ALA A 137 23.61 -15.91 18.84
CA ALA A 137 24.71 -15.60 19.73
C ALA A 137 25.26 -16.91 20.28
N PRO A 138 26.56 -17.21 20.15
CA PRO A 138 27.14 -18.35 20.82
C PRO A 138 27.12 -18.10 22.33
N ARG A 139 26.75 -19.17 23.09
CA ARG A 139 26.89 -19.23 24.56
C ARG A 139 28.34 -19.25 24.97
#